data_e17d9e8935a6ce0bae49c18c52160f42
#
_entry.id   e17d9e8935a6ce0bae49c18c52160f42
#
_cell.length_a   1.000
_cell.length_b   1.000
_cell.length_c   1.000
_cell.angle_alpha   90.00
_cell.angle_beta   90.00
_cell.angle_gamma   90.00
#
_symmetry.space_group_name_H-M   'P 1'
#
loop_
_entity.id
_entity.type
_entity.pdbx_description
1 polymer ?
#
loop_
_entity_poly.entity_id
_entity_poly.type
_entity_poly.pdbx_seq_one_letter_code
_entity_poly.pdbx_strand_id
1 'polypeptide(L)'
;SSVEQQIQYVTNFQDFLSTPFHGNNNAICWTRKLMGDFSEIVNQVSLNENMAELHPDELLEFQLTEQGQLAREILLDDLKVLKAHGASPTLNVIQSYERDDSYPFFPTDVYSFHVDRAPIPVDTFLCTYYGEPSEILPNSQAEQKVLVPEIREELKKLHGGAEGYFESFLSEQFFDLHYLAKAKAQPISLGLGHLCRLATDHPNSKVLPCIHRAPQEKNGQKRL
;
A
#
# COMPACT_ATOMS: atom_id res chain seq x y z
N SER A 1 13.49 23.63 -12.10
CA SER A 1 13.82 22.63 -11.09
C SER A 1 13.08 21.35 -11.46
N SER A 2 13.82 20.31 -11.83
CA SER A 2 13.25 18.99 -12.03
C SER A 2 12.56 18.59 -10.74
N VAL A 3 11.23 18.39 -10.80
CA VAL A 3 10.52 17.71 -9.71
C VAL A 3 11.20 16.35 -9.62
N GLU A 4 11.96 16.12 -8.54
CA GLU A 4 12.61 14.84 -8.33
C GLU A 4 11.54 13.77 -8.31
N GLN A 5 11.67 12.81 -9.19
CA GLN A 5 10.64 11.82 -9.47
C GLN A 5 10.51 10.87 -8.29
N GLN A 6 9.35 10.87 -7.63
CA GLN A 6 9.04 9.98 -6.51
C GLN A 6 8.93 8.52 -6.96
N ILE A 7 8.35 8.28 -8.14
CA ILE A 7 8.16 6.96 -8.73
C ILE A 7 9.08 6.82 -9.95
N GLN A 8 9.80 5.72 -10.03
CA GLN A 8 10.43 5.28 -11.28
C GLN A 8 9.55 4.23 -11.95
N TYR A 9 9.20 4.48 -13.21
CA TYR A 9 8.42 3.58 -14.03
C TYR A 9 9.33 2.69 -14.86
N VAL A 10 9.02 1.41 -14.90
CA VAL A 10 9.70 0.39 -15.69
C VAL A 10 8.68 -0.35 -16.55
N THR A 11 9.16 -1.07 -17.58
CA THR A 11 8.29 -1.68 -18.59
C THR A 11 8.32 -3.21 -18.58
N ASN A 12 9.08 -3.82 -17.67
CA ASN A 12 9.19 -5.27 -17.55
C ASN A 12 9.49 -5.70 -16.12
N PHE A 13 9.26 -6.98 -15.84
CA PHE A 13 9.42 -7.53 -14.50
C PHE A 13 10.88 -7.56 -14.04
N GLN A 14 11.84 -7.81 -14.94
CA GLN A 14 13.25 -7.83 -14.58
C GLN A 14 13.71 -6.48 -14.05
N ASP A 15 13.39 -5.40 -14.75
CA ASP A 15 13.72 -4.04 -14.31
C ASP A 15 12.96 -3.67 -13.04
N PHE A 16 11.73 -4.12 -12.89
CA PHE A 16 10.94 -3.94 -11.66
C PHE A 16 11.65 -4.51 -10.42
N LEU A 17 12.27 -5.67 -10.54
CA LEU A 17 13.02 -6.29 -9.45
C LEU A 17 14.41 -5.67 -9.23
N SER A 18 15.10 -5.33 -10.32
CA SER A 18 16.52 -4.97 -10.27
C SER A 18 16.81 -3.48 -10.10
N THR A 19 15.85 -2.60 -10.40
CA THR A 19 16.06 -1.16 -10.28
C THR A 19 16.16 -0.77 -8.80
N PRO A 20 17.29 -0.17 -8.36
CA PRO A 20 17.43 0.21 -6.97
C PRO A 20 16.64 1.48 -6.64
N PHE A 21 16.21 1.62 -5.40
CA PHE A 21 15.79 2.90 -4.87
C PHE A 21 16.99 3.82 -4.69
N HIS A 22 16.84 5.11 -5.00
CA HIS A 22 17.89 6.10 -4.80
C HIS A 22 17.31 7.52 -4.69
N GLY A 23 17.94 8.37 -3.91
CA GLY A 23 17.49 9.76 -3.75
C GLY A 23 16.08 9.84 -3.23
N ASN A 24 15.22 10.58 -3.92
CA ASN A 24 13.78 10.67 -3.60
C ASN A 24 12.95 9.57 -4.25
N ASN A 25 13.57 8.72 -5.05
CA ASN A 25 12.91 7.60 -5.72
C ASN A 25 12.79 6.43 -4.75
N ASN A 26 11.61 6.24 -4.20
CA ASN A 26 11.30 5.18 -3.23
C ASN A 26 10.11 4.32 -3.62
N ALA A 27 9.70 4.40 -4.87
CA ALA A 27 8.70 3.52 -5.48
C ALA A 27 9.13 3.17 -6.91
N ILE A 28 9.03 1.91 -7.28
CA ILE A 28 9.27 1.40 -8.62
C ILE A 28 7.97 0.77 -9.09
N CYS A 29 7.44 1.23 -10.23
CA CYS A 29 6.18 0.70 -10.76
C CYS A 29 6.38 0.13 -12.17
N TRP A 30 6.05 -1.14 -12.33
CA TRP A 30 5.96 -1.77 -13.64
C TRP A 30 4.60 -1.41 -14.26
N THR A 31 4.64 -0.54 -15.26
CA THR A 31 3.44 -0.07 -15.95
C THR A 31 2.92 -1.15 -16.89
N ARG A 32 1.64 -1.46 -16.76
CA ARG A 32 0.97 -2.48 -17.57
C ARG A 32 -0.42 -2.01 -17.98
N LYS A 33 -0.81 -2.37 -19.19
CA LYS A 33 -2.21 -2.34 -19.61
C LYS A 33 -2.70 -3.79 -19.67
N LEU A 34 -3.33 -4.24 -18.60
CA LEU A 34 -3.74 -5.63 -18.46
C LEU A 34 -4.94 -5.93 -19.38
N MET A 35 -4.86 -7.10 -20.03
CA MET A 35 -5.97 -7.68 -20.78
C MET A 35 -6.85 -8.50 -19.83
N GLY A 36 -8.11 -8.75 -20.26
CA GLY A 36 -9.03 -9.58 -19.50
C GLY A 36 -10.02 -8.78 -18.67
N ASP A 37 -11.01 -9.47 -18.14
CA ASP A 37 -12.09 -8.91 -17.33
C ASP A 37 -11.95 -9.32 -15.87
N PHE A 38 -11.35 -8.45 -15.06
CA PHE A 38 -11.16 -8.67 -13.63
C PHE A 38 -12.47 -8.50 -12.85
N SER A 39 -13.44 -7.78 -13.39
CA SER A 39 -14.77 -7.65 -12.76
C SER A 39 -15.47 -8.99 -12.64
N GLU A 40 -15.27 -9.87 -13.61
CA GLU A 40 -15.84 -11.22 -13.62
C GLU A 40 -15.30 -12.06 -12.45
N ILE A 41 -14.03 -11.91 -12.11
CA ILE A 41 -13.41 -12.53 -10.92
C ILE A 41 -14.07 -11.98 -9.64
N VAL A 42 -14.12 -10.66 -9.51
CA VAL A 42 -14.65 -9.97 -8.33
C VAL A 42 -16.11 -10.34 -8.08
N ASN A 43 -16.90 -10.45 -9.16
CA ASN A 43 -18.35 -10.78 -9.08
C ASN A 43 -18.61 -12.23 -8.65
N GLN A 44 -17.64 -13.12 -8.76
CA GLN A 44 -17.75 -14.51 -8.28
C GLN A 44 -17.52 -14.63 -6.77
N VAL A 45 -16.93 -13.61 -6.14
CA VAL A 45 -16.58 -13.65 -4.71
C VAL A 45 -17.71 -13.04 -3.88
N SER A 46 -18.31 -13.87 -3.02
CA SER A 46 -19.27 -13.41 -2.02
C SER A 46 -18.51 -13.01 -0.75
N LEU A 47 -18.70 -11.78 -0.29
CA LEU A 47 -18.11 -11.29 0.94
C LEU A 47 -19.08 -11.48 2.10
N ASN A 48 -18.69 -12.28 3.09
CA ASN A 48 -19.39 -12.38 4.39
C ASN A 48 -18.95 -11.25 5.33
N GLU A 49 -17.73 -10.75 5.12
CA GLU A 49 -17.11 -9.62 5.82
C GLU A 49 -16.67 -8.58 4.78
N ASN A 50 -15.98 -7.55 5.22
CA ASN A 50 -15.55 -6.45 4.35
C ASN A 50 -14.37 -6.81 3.43
N MET A 51 -13.73 -7.94 3.66
CA MET A 51 -12.58 -8.40 2.90
C MET A 51 -12.51 -9.92 2.92
N ALA A 52 -12.07 -10.52 1.82
CA ALA A 52 -11.79 -11.95 1.73
C ALA A 52 -10.51 -12.20 0.93
N GLU A 53 -9.66 -13.10 1.42
CA GLU A 53 -8.56 -13.63 0.65
C GLU A 53 -9.08 -14.60 -0.41
N LEU A 54 -8.60 -14.45 -1.63
CA LEU A 54 -8.91 -15.32 -2.75
C LEU A 54 -7.71 -16.23 -3.01
N HIS A 55 -7.85 -17.51 -2.66
CA HIS A 55 -6.79 -18.49 -2.84
C HIS A 55 -6.71 -18.98 -4.29
N PRO A 56 -5.51 -19.34 -4.80
CA PRO A 56 -5.34 -19.85 -6.16
C PRO A 56 -6.25 -21.03 -6.49
N ASP A 57 -6.46 -21.96 -5.56
CA ASP A 57 -7.33 -23.12 -5.77
C ASP A 57 -8.79 -22.73 -6.00
N GLU A 58 -9.29 -21.77 -5.25
CA GLU A 58 -10.65 -21.21 -5.45
C GLU A 58 -10.76 -20.49 -6.81
N LEU A 59 -9.74 -19.72 -7.15
CA LEU A 59 -9.68 -18.98 -8.41
C LEU A 59 -9.74 -19.93 -9.62
N LEU A 60 -9.11 -21.10 -9.53
CA LEU A 60 -9.11 -22.12 -10.57
C LEU A 60 -10.49 -22.78 -10.76
N GLU A 61 -11.35 -22.78 -9.75
CA GLU A 61 -12.70 -23.36 -9.81
C GLU A 61 -13.73 -22.43 -10.43
N PHE A 62 -13.43 -21.15 -10.63
CA PHE A 62 -14.36 -20.19 -11.20
C PHE A 62 -14.72 -20.53 -12.64
N GLN A 63 -16.03 -20.45 -12.95
CA GLN A 63 -16.53 -20.56 -14.31
C GLN A 63 -16.47 -19.19 -14.97
N LEU A 64 -15.54 -19.02 -15.89
CA LEU A 64 -15.20 -17.74 -16.48
C LEU A 64 -15.33 -17.78 -18.00
N THR A 65 -15.71 -16.64 -18.58
CA THR A 65 -15.60 -16.41 -20.02
C THR A 65 -14.12 -16.37 -20.42
N GLU A 66 -13.84 -16.30 -21.70
CA GLU A 66 -12.47 -16.16 -22.23
C GLU A 66 -11.76 -14.94 -21.61
N GLN A 67 -12.46 -13.80 -21.46
CA GLN A 67 -11.90 -12.60 -20.86
C GLN A 67 -11.62 -12.75 -19.36
N GLY A 68 -12.48 -13.44 -18.64
CA GLY A 68 -12.25 -13.78 -17.23
C GLY A 68 -11.09 -14.77 -17.07
N GLN A 69 -10.91 -15.70 -18.00
CA GLN A 69 -9.77 -16.63 -17.99
C GLN A 69 -8.44 -15.89 -18.19
N LEU A 70 -8.39 -14.88 -19.08
CA LEU A 70 -7.21 -14.04 -19.25
C LEU A 70 -6.87 -13.29 -17.96
N ALA A 71 -7.87 -12.73 -17.28
CA ALA A 71 -7.67 -12.08 -15.98
C ALA A 71 -7.10 -13.06 -14.95
N ARG A 72 -7.67 -14.26 -14.86
CA ARG A 72 -7.19 -15.32 -13.96
C ARG A 72 -5.73 -15.70 -14.21
N GLU A 73 -5.33 -15.87 -15.46
CA GLU A 73 -3.96 -16.19 -15.83
C GLU A 73 -2.99 -15.10 -15.33
N ILE A 74 -3.34 -13.83 -15.50
CA ILE A 74 -2.51 -12.71 -15.03
C ILE A 74 -2.35 -12.76 -13.51
N LEU A 75 -3.45 -12.96 -12.76
CA LEU A 75 -3.41 -13.08 -11.31
C LEU A 75 -2.51 -14.23 -10.84
N LEU A 76 -2.66 -15.40 -11.45
CA LEU A 76 -1.86 -16.58 -11.10
C LEU A 76 -0.39 -16.38 -11.45
N ASP A 77 -0.09 -15.77 -12.58
CA ASP A 77 1.29 -15.49 -13.00
C ASP A 77 1.96 -14.48 -12.06
N ASP A 78 1.28 -13.42 -11.68
CA ASP A 78 1.80 -12.43 -10.73
C ASP A 78 2.09 -13.07 -9.36
N LEU A 79 1.17 -13.86 -8.84
CA LEU A 79 1.37 -14.59 -7.58
C LEU A 79 2.59 -15.52 -7.68
N LYS A 80 2.74 -16.23 -8.80
CA LYS A 80 3.84 -17.17 -9.02
C LYS A 80 5.20 -16.48 -9.09
N VAL A 81 5.32 -15.39 -9.84
CA VAL A 81 6.60 -14.70 -10.00
C VAL A 81 7.03 -13.97 -8.72
N LEU A 82 6.10 -13.41 -7.98
CA LEU A 82 6.38 -12.79 -6.67
C LEU A 82 6.80 -13.82 -5.64
N LYS A 83 6.13 -14.96 -5.59
CA LYS A 83 6.50 -16.07 -4.71
C LYS A 83 7.88 -16.64 -5.06
N ALA A 84 8.19 -16.79 -6.34
CA ALA A 84 9.51 -17.23 -6.80
C ALA A 84 10.62 -16.24 -6.42
N HIS A 85 10.30 -14.94 -6.30
CA HIS A 85 11.23 -13.91 -5.82
C HIS A 85 11.40 -13.93 -4.29
N GLY A 86 10.62 -14.70 -3.56
CA GLY A 86 10.70 -14.82 -2.11
C GLY A 86 9.65 -14.01 -1.34
N ALA A 87 8.71 -13.38 -2.04
CA ALA A 87 7.58 -12.71 -1.40
C ALA A 87 6.51 -13.73 -0.96
N SER A 88 5.59 -13.29 -0.11
CA SER A 88 4.42 -14.05 0.32
C SER A 88 3.15 -13.32 -0.11
N PRO A 89 2.86 -13.26 -1.43
CA PRO A 89 1.75 -12.48 -1.93
C PRO A 89 0.41 -13.09 -1.55
N THR A 90 -0.56 -12.25 -1.25
CA THR A 90 -1.96 -12.61 -1.08
C THR A 90 -2.82 -11.82 -2.06
N LEU A 91 -3.89 -12.43 -2.54
CA LEU A 91 -4.88 -11.79 -3.39
C LEU A 91 -6.14 -11.58 -2.57
N ASN A 92 -6.63 -10.34 -2.52
CA ASN A 92 -7.76 -9.98 -1.67
C ASN A 92 -8.84 -9.26 -2.46
N VAL A 93 -10.10 -9.66 -2.24
CA VAL A 93 -11.27 -8.89 -2.66
C VAL A 93 -11.69 -8.05 -1.46
N ILE A 94 -11.76 -6.74 -1.65
CA ILE A 94 -11.91 -5.78 -0.56
C ILE A 94 -13.08 -4.87 -0.86
N GLN A 95 -14.02 -4.77 0.08
CA GLN A 95 -15.06 -3.75 0.07
C GLN A 95 -14.66 -2.56 0.94
N SER A 96 -14.11 -2.83 2.12
CA SER A 96 -13.54 -1.84 3.01
C SER A 96 -12.47 -2.48 3.90
N TYR A 97 -11.56 -1.68 4.40
CA TYR A 97 -10.66 -2.09 5.48
C TYR A 97 -11.27 -1.71 6.82
N GLU A 98 -10.82 -2.40 7.87
CA GLU A 98 -11.16 -2.05 9.24
C GLU A 98 -10.64 -0.65 9.57
N ARG A 99 -11.49 0.16 10.22
CA ARG A 99 -11.13 1.48 10.71
C ARG A 99 -10.62 1.36 12.14
N ASP A 100 -9.57 2.12 12.47
CA ASP A 100 -9.08 2.22 13.83
C ASP A 100 -9.63 3.50 14.48
N ASP A 101 -10.66 3.32 15.28
CA ASP A 101 -11.34 4.38 16.02
C ASP A 101 -10.86 4.51 17.47
N SER A 102 -9.81 3.78 17.87
CA SER A 102 -9.27 3.76 19.24
C SER A 102 -8.86 5.17 19.70
N TYR A 103 -8.32 5.96 18.78
CA TYR A 103 -7.90 7.33 19.03
C TYR A 103 -8.43 8.26 17.93
N PRO A 104 -9.60 8.91 18.13
CA PRO A 104 -10.23 9.73 17.09
C PRO A 104 -9.34 10.86 16.55
N PHE A 105 -8.41 11.37 17.37
CA PHE A 105 -7.46 12.39 16.96
C PHE A 105 -6.27 11.83 16.17
N PHE A 106 -6.12 10.50 16.11
CA PHE A 106 -4.99 9.84 15.46
C PHE A 106 -5.40 8.49 14.86
N PRO A 107 -6.10 8.49 13.72
CA PRO A 107 -6.38 7.24 12.99
C PRO A 107 -5.08 6.55 12.54
N THR A 108 -5.00 5.23 12.77
CA THR A 108 -3.84 4.40 12.41
C THR A 108 -4.18 3.31 11.38
N ASP A 109 -5.32 3.42 10.73
CA ASP A 109 -5.73 2.50 9.66
C ASP A 109 -5.05 2.80 8.33
N VAL A 110 -5.28 1.94 7.33
CA VAL A 110 -4.65 2.02 6.00
C VAL A 110 -5.12 3.20 5.15
N TYR A 111 -6.19 3.88 5.54
CA TYR A 111 -6.69 5.08 4.86
C TYR A 111 -5.91 6.35 5.24
N SER A 112 -5.21 6.31 6.38
CA SER A 112 -4.24 7.33 6.76
C SER A 112 -2.97 7.13 5.94
N PHE A 113 -2.34 8.22 5.49
CA PHE A 113 -1.01 8.12 4.89
C PHE A 113 -0.02 7.53 5.89
N HIS A 114 0.64 6.47 5.52
CA HIS A 114 1.55 5.72 6.38
C HIS A 114 2.71 5.12 5.60
N VAL A 115 3.72 4.69 6.33
CA VAL A 115 4.79 3.84 5.80
C VAL A 115 4.72 2.47 6.46
N ASP A 116 5.21 1.46 5.76
CA ASP A 116 5.38 0.13 6.33
C ASP A 116 6.74 0.01 6.99
N ARG A 117 6.80 -0.67 8.12
CA ARG A 117 8.04 -0.96 8.84
C ARG A 117 8.33 -2.45 8.84
N ALA A 118 9.60 -2.79 8.66
CA ALA A 118 10.07 -4.16 8.75
C ALA A 118 11.38 -4.24 9.53
N PRO A 119 11.64 -5.35 10.26
CA PRO A 119 12.88 -5.52 11.00
C PRO A 119 14.07 -5.89 10.10
N ILE A 120 13.82 -6.29 8.88
CA ILE A 120 14.79 -6.73 7.87
C ILE A 120 14.56 -6.00 6.55
N PRO A 121 15.56 -5.97 5.65
CA PRO A 121 15.39 -5.38 4.31
C PRO A 121 14.37 -6.15 3.48
N VAL A 122 13.15 -5.63 3.41
CA VAL A 122 12.06 -6.11 2.55
C VAL A 122 11.33 -4.91 1.98
N ASP A 123 10.68 -5.10 0.83
CA ASP A 123 9.86 -4.09 0.20
C ASP A 123 8.39 -4.47 0.27
N THR A 124 7.51 -3.48 0.16
CA THR A 124 6.08 -3.73 -0.02
C THR A 124 5.79 -3.87 -1.50
N PHE A 125 5.11 -4.95 -1.89
CA PHE A 125 4.61 -5.15 -3.24
C PHE A 125 3.10 -4.98 -3.25
N LEU A 126 2.58 -4.23 -4.20
CA LEU A 126 1.12 -4.13 -4.38
C LEU A 126 0.72 -3.85 -5.82
N CYS A 127 -0.47 -4.33 -6.17
CA CYS A 127 -1.13 -4.11 -7.44
C CYS A 127 -2.64 -4.08 -7.21
N THR A 128 -3.32 -3.11 -7.81
CA THR A 128 -4.78 -3.08 -7.86
C THR A 128 -5.23 -3.49 -9.25
N TYR A 129 -5.96 -4.60 -9.37
CA TYR A 129 -6.45 -5.13 -10.64
C TYR A 129 -7.84 -4.63 -10.99
N TYR A 130 -8.64 -4.28 -10.00
CA TYR A 130 -9.99 -3.80 -10.15
C TYR A 130 -10.35 -2.79 -9.05
N GLY A 131 -11.03 -1.72 -9.41
CA GLY A 131 -11.39 -0.64 -8.48
C GLY A 131 -10.32 0.46 -8.42
N GLU A 132 -10.42 1.33 -7.43
CA GLU A 132 -9.50 2.45 -7.26
C GLU A 132 -8.13 1.98 -6.76
N PRO A 133 -7.03 2.40 -7.40
CA PRO A 133 -5.69 2.11 -6.92
C PRO A 133 -5.34 2.85 -5.63
N SER A 134 -4.33 2.34 -4.93
CA SER A 134 -3.70 3.04 -3.82
C SER A 134 -2.95 4.28 -4.31
N GLU A 135 -2.71 5.20 -3.41
CA GLU A 135 -2.01 6.45 -3.69
C GLU A 135 -0.74 6.55 -2.85
N ILE A 136 0.28 7.20 -3.39
CA ILE A 136 1.46 7.61 -2.64
C ILE A 136 1.48 9.11 -2.45
N LEU A 137 2.14 9.55 -1.38
CA LEU A 137 2.39 10.96 -1.08
C LEU A 137 3.90 11.21 -1.17
N PRO A 138 4.35 12.16 -2.02
CA PRO A 138 5.76 12.52 -2.03
C PRO A 138 6.25 12.92 -0.63
N ASN A 139 7.41 12.42 -0.21
CA ASN A 139 7.91 12.68 1.14
C ASN A 139 8.06 14.18 1.44
N SER A 140 8.43 14.98 0.44
CA SER A 140 8.54 16.45 0.58
C SER A 140 7.19 17.15 0.83
N GLN A 141 6.09 16.47 0.54
CA GLN A 141 4.72 16.99 0.71
C GLN A 141 4.03 16.42 1.96
N ALA A 142 4.78 15.76 2.81
CA ALA A 142 4.28 15.08 4.00
C ALA A 142 4.93 15.61 5.27
N GLU A 143 4.19 15.54 6.36
CA GLU A 143 4.66 15.81 7.72
C GLU A 143 4.26 14.65 8.63
N GLN A 144 5.18 14.14 9.44
CA GLN A 144 4.84 13.12 10.44
C GLN A 144 3.82 13.68 11.43
N LYS A 145 2.73 12.96 11.65
CA LYS A 145 1.67 13.36 12.59
C LYS A 145 2.22 13.61 13.99
N VAL A 146 3.18 12.81 14.43
CA VAL A 146 3.79 12.93 15.76
C VAL A 146 4.57 14.21 15.97
N LEU A 147 4.91 14.94 14.89
CA LEU A 147 5.62 16.22 14.95
C LEU A 147 4.66 17.43 14.92
N VAL A 148 3.38 17.22 14.60
CA VAL A 148 2.38 18.29 14.63
C VAL A 148 2.11 18.66 16.08
N PRO A 149 2.32 19.94 16.51
CA PRO A 149 2.30 20.31 17.93
C PRO A 149 1.03 19.91 18.67
N GLU A 150 -0.14 20.13 18.08
CA GLU A 150 -1.43 19.83 18.69
C GLU A 150 -1.63 18.33 18.87
N ILE A 151 -1.22 17.54 17.89
CA ILE A 151 -1.27 16.05 17.95
C ILE A 151 -0.27 15.54 18.98
N ARG A 152 0.93 16.10 18.98
CA ARG A 152 2.00 15.69 19.92
C ARG A 152 1.58 15.92 21.37
N GLU A 153 0.93 17.02 21.67
CA GLU A 153 0.41 17.31 23.02
C GLU A 153 -0.65 16.30 23.46
N GLU A 154 -1.57 15.90 22.57
CA GLU A 154 -2.56 14.85 22.86
C GLU A 154 -1.88 13.49 23.09
N LEU A 155 -0.85 13.17 22.32
CA LEU A 155 -0.08 11.94 22.50
C LEU A 155 0.69 11.92 23.82
N LYS A 156 1.24 13.05 24.26
CA LYS A 156 1.88 13.19 25.58
C LYS A 156 0.89 12.94 26.71
N LYS A 157 -0.33 13.49 26.61
CA LYS A 157 -1.40 13.22 27.58
C LYS A 157 -1.76 11.72 27.61
N LEU A 158 -1.86 11.10 26.44
CA LEU A 158 -2.14 9.68 26.32
C LEU A 158 -1.04 8.82 26.96
N HIS A 159 0.22 9.18 26.72
CA HIS A 159 1.37 8.49 27.30
C HIS A 159 1.36 8.56 28.83
N GLY A 160 1.18 9.75 29.41
CA GLY A 160 1.05 9.99 30.85
C GLY A 160 2.27 9.56 31.67
N GLY A 161 3.34 9.14 31.04
CA GLY A 161 4.56 8.63 31.69
C GLY A 161 5.72 9.65 31.69
N ALA A 162 6.90 9.17 32.07
CA ALA A 162 8.10 9.99 32.07
C ALA A 162 8.52 10.39 30.64
N GLU A 163 8.90 11.64 30.47
CA GLU A 163 9.25 12.22 29.16
C GLU A 163 10.33 11.43 28.42
N GLY A 164 11.30 10.85 29.12
CA GLY A 164 12.36 10.04 28.53
C GLY A 164 11.91 8.77 27.80
N TYR A 165 10.67 8.32 28.02
CA TYR A 165 10.08 7.13 27.35
C TYR A 165 9.08 7.49 26.27
N PHE A 166 8.84 8.77 26.02
CA PHE A 166 7.81 9.20 25.08
C PHE A 166 8.11 8.77 23.64
N GLU A 167 9.33 8.93 23.16
CA GLU A 167 9.69 8.53 21.80
C GLU A 167 9.59 7.00 21.62
N SER A 168 9.97 6.21 22.62
CA SER A 168 9.76 4.76 22.58
C SER A 168 8.28 4.40 22.53
N PHE A 169 7.44 5.09 23.29
CA PHE A 169 5.99 4.94 23.26
C PHE A 169 5.42 5.20 21.87
N LEU A 170 5.84 6.26 21.21
CA LEU A 170 5.39 6.58 19.84
C LEU A 170 5.70 5.46 18.85
N SER A 171 6.91 4.92 18.93
CA SER A 171 7.37 3.83 18.07
C SER A 171 6.68 2.51 18.39
N GLU A 172 6.52 2.15 19.64
CA GLU A 172 5.85 0.92 20.08
C GLU A 172 4.38 0.89 19.70
N GLN A 173 3.72 2.05 19.65
CA GLN A 173 2.33 2.19 19.25
C GLN A 173 2.16 2.49 17.75
N PHE A 174 3.27 2.51 16.99
CA PHE A 174 3.29 2.78 15.54
C PHE A 174 2.76 4.16 15.14
N PHE A 175 2.68 5.12 16.05
CA PHE A 175 2.25 6.48 15.74
C PHE A 175 3.24 7.20 14.80
N ASP A 176 4.52 6.89 14.90
CA ASP A 176 5.59 7.47 14.09
C ASP A 176 5.57 7.03 12.61
N LEU A 177 4.70 6.09 12.24
CA LEU A 177 4.52 5.63 10.86
C LEU A 177 3.51 6.47 10.05
N HIS A 178 2.79 7.39 10.67
CA HIS A 178 1.68 8.10 10.07
C HIS A 178 2.02 9.55 9.73
N TYR A 179 1.44 10.04 8.61
CA TYR A 179 1.76 11.33 8.01
C TYR A 179 0.50 12.12 7.69
N LEU A 180 0.63 13.44 7.71
CA LEU A 180 -0.33 14.38 7.14
C LEU A 180 0.21 14.93 5.82
N ALA A 181 -0.68 15.11 4.87
CA ALA A 181 -0.38 15.85 3.66
C ALA A 181 -0.29 17.35 3.98
N LYS A 182 0.77 18.01 3.50
CA LYS A 182 0.90 19.46 3.58
C LYS A 182 -0.14 20.16 2.70
N ALA A 183 -0.38 21.44 2.95
CA ALA A 183 -1.21 22.25 2.07
C ALA A 183 -0.74 22.15 0.62
N LYS A 184 -1.67 21.97 -0.33
CA LYS A 184 -1.40 21.81 -1.76
C LYS A 184 -0.66 20.53 -2.14
N ALA A 185 -0.56 19.56 -1.25
CA ALA A 185 0.00 18.26 -1.59
C ALA A 185 -0.82 17.58 -2.70
N GLN A 186 -0.11 16.87 -3.57
CA GLN A 186 -0.70 16.15 -4.70
C GLN A 186 -0.34 14.67 -4.60
N PRO A 187 -1.19 13.85 -3.97
CA PRO A 187 -1.01 12.40 -3.99
C PRO A 187 -0.98 11.87 -5.42
N ILE A 188 -0.20 10.80 -5.62
CA ILE A 188 -0.01 10.18 -6.92
C ILE A 188 -0.64 8.80 -6.89
N SER A 189 -1.58 8.53 -7.82
CA SER A 189 -2.14 7.20 -7.99
C SER A 189 -1.06 6.24 -8.47
N LEU A 190 -1.02 5.03 -7.90
CA LEU A 190 -0.13 3.97 -8.37
C LEU A 190 -0.58 3.37 -9.71
N GLY A 191 -1.81 3.63 -10.13
CA GLY A 191 -2.36 3.18 -11.40
C GLY A 191 -2.95 1.78 -11.36
N LEU A 192 -4.02 1.59 -12.13
CA LEU A 192 -4.70 0.30 -12.24
C LEU A 192 -3.84 -0.70 -13.02
N GLY A 193 -3.65 -1.89 -12.48
CA GLY A 193 -2.91 -2.97 -13.11
C GLY A 193 -1.39 -2.84 -13.03
N HIS A 194 -0.86 -1.74 -12.52
CA HIS A 194 0.58 -1.56 -12.31
C HIS A 194 1.03 -2.35 -11.08
N LEU A 195 2.10 -3.11 -11.22
CA LEU A 195 2.75 -3.77 -10.10
C LEU A 195 3.80 -2.84 -9.53
N CYS A 196 3.68 -2.49 -8.25
CA CYS A 196 4.53 -1.50 -7.61
C CYS A 196 5.29 -2.09 -6.43
N ARG A 197 6.54 -1.66 -6.28
CA ARG A 197 7.43 -2.00 -5.17
C ARG A 197 7.76 -0.72 -4.42
N LEU A 198 7.42 -0.69 -3.13
CA LEU A 198 7.54 0.47 -2.27
C LEU A 198 8.60 0.24 -1.19
N ALA A 199 9.45 1.22 -0.97
CA ALA A 199 10.45 1.16 0.10
C ALA A 199 9.77 1.17 1.47
N THR A 200 10.24 0.30 2.37
CA THR A 200 9.79 0.23 3.75
C THR A 200 10.77 0.93 4.69
N ASP A 201 10.32 1.20 5.91
CA ASP A 201 11.19 1.63 7.01
C ASP A 201 11.87 0.39 7.61
N HIS A 202 13.17 0.21 7.31
CA HIS A 202 13.99 -0.86 7.86
C HIS A 202 15.41 -0.36 8.18
N PRO A 203 16.16 -1.06 9.06
CA PRO A 203 17.42 -0.54 9.58
C PRO A 203 18.50 -0.19 8.54
N ASN A 204 18.48 -0.85 7.39
CA ASN A 204 19.49 -0.69 6.34
C ASN A 204 18.98 0.11 5.14
N SER A 205 17.86 0.80 5.27
CA SER A 205 17.31 1.59 4.17
C SER A 205 18.20 2.81 3.87
N LYS A 206 18.46 3.04 2.57
CA LYS A 206 19.24 4.18 2.08
C LYS A 206 18.34 5.31 1.55
N VAL A 207 17.03 5.10 1.52
CA VAL A 207 16.04 6.05 1.08
C VAL A 207 14.97 6.19 2.16
N LEU A 208 14.20 7.28 2.13
CA LEU A 208 13.03 7.40 2.99
C LEU A 208 11.98 6.35 2.60
N PRO A 209 11.21 5.84 3.55
CA PRO A 209 10.13 4.91 3.24
C PRO A 209 9.04 5.60 2.42
N CYS A 210 8.37 4.82 1.57
CA CYS A 210 7.31 5.31 0.70
C CYS A 210 6.00 5.50 1.48
N ILE A 211 5.49 6.72 1.49
CA ILE A 211 4.24 7.07 2.16
C ILE A 211 3.09 6.74 1.22
N HIS A 212 2.15 5.92 1.67
CA HIS A 212 1.02 5.47 0.85
C HIS A 212 -0.25 5.31 1.68
N ARG A 213 -1.37 5.18 0.99
CA ARG A 213 -2.68 4.88 1.60
C ARG A 213 -3.57 4.09 0.65
N ALA A 214 -4.51 3.34 1.23
CA ALA A 214 -5.63 2.80 0.49
C ALA A 214 -6.59 3.92 0.08
N PRO A 215 -7.26 3.81 -1.09
CA PRO A 215 -8.28 4.76 -1.49
C PRO A 215 -9.51 4.62 -0.59
N GLN A 216 -10.25 5.71 -0.43
CA GLN A 216 -11.54 5.66 0.26
C GLN A 216 -12.50 4.72 -0.49
N GLU A 217 -13.27 3.94 0.24
CA GLU A 217 -14.30 3.10 -0.36
C GLU A 217 -15.40 3.93 -1.02
N LYS A 218 -15.95 3.43 -2.14
CA LYS A 218 -17.03 4.05 -2.89
C LYS A 218 -18.27 3.16 -2.87
N ASN A 219 -19.26 3.51 -2.04
CA ASN A 219 -20.62 2.93 -2.07
C ASN A 219 -20.69 1.40 -2.26
N GLY A 220 -19.93 0.66 -1.49
CA GLY A 220 -19.93 -0.80 -1.55
C GLY A 220 -19.22 -1.40 -2.76
N GLN A 221 -18.50 -0.61 -3.54
CA GLN A 221 -17.68 -1.13 -4.63
C GLN A 221 -16.53 -1.98 -4.09
N LYS A 222 -16.33 -3.14 -4.70
CA LYS A 222 -15.23 -4.04 -4.37
C LYS A 222 -13.96 -3.62 -5.13
N ARG A 223 -12.82 -4.00 -4.56
CA ARG A 223 -11.48 -3.89 -5.16
C ARG A 223 -10.83 -5.28 -5.19
N LEU A 224 -9.93 -5.47 -6.11
CA LEU A 224 -9.08 -6.67 -6.21
C LEU A 224 -7.63 -6.24 -6.33
#